data_8a106de79baf481871ae6678fb36c042
#
_entry.id   8a106de79baf481871ae6678fb36c042
#
_cell.length_a   1.000
_cell.length_b   1.000
_cell.length_c   1.000
_cell.angle_alpha   90.00
_cell.angle_beta   90.00
_cell.angle_gamma   90.00
#
_symmetry.space_group_name_H-M   'P 1'
#
loop_
_entity.id
_entity.type
_entity.pdbx_description
1 polymer ?
#
loop_
_entity_poly.entity_id
_entity_poly.type
_entity_poly.pdbx_seq_one_letter_code
_entity_poly.pdbx_strand_id
1 'polypeptide(L)'
;MGIFWNKNENTDNTKEKEKICKSEKIMNPKIEKKCSTEYKKNNPTNANENKFKFLERYFELEQKVFNKALKSVCKIIMERKIGSWFFLKIDNSKKYLITAYHVISENDINEDINLEIYNKTLMVLKLENRDIKYLKEKDITIIEIKEADEIFKDIKFLYYDSNYIYGYEIYKNKEVLNPRLLSDESFSFATGVITEVNNFQFEHTISMDGGSSGGPIILLNDNSNDIPVIGIHKGGNQNKMTNIGTFIGEIFFAFKKSIDLKNNEICVVLFISIDQSINYPFSCKIVDNFSCLENKLFEQFPKLKNKNIYFLANGNVINRSATLLDNKIKNDTTILIDYNDE
;
A
#
# COMPACT_ATOMS: atom_id res chain seq x y z
N MET A 1 31.38 -43.86 19.49
CA MET A 1 31.57 -43.41 20.88
C MET A 1 30.34 -42.65 21.28
N GLY A 2 29.45 -43.28 22.02
CA GLY A 2 28.22 -42.70 22.52
C GLY A 2 28.44 -41.97 23.84
N ILE A 3 27.67 -40.92 24.05
CA ILE A 3 27.46 -40.39 25.40
C ILE A 3 25.97 -40.28 25.61
N PHE A 4 25.48 -41.18 26.44
CA PHE A 4 24.18 -41.16 27.11
C PHE A 4 24.12 -40.00 28.11
N TRP A 5 22.99 -39.31 28.16
CA TRP A 5 22.60 -38.61 29.37
C TRP A 5 21.26 -39.08 29.87
N ASN A 6 21.30 -39.42 31.16
CA ASN A 6 20.31 -40.07 31.98
C ASN A 6 19.12 -39.18 32.30
N LYS A 7 17.97 -39.83 32.42
CA LYS A 7 16.80 -39.38 33.19
C LYS A 7 17.07 -39.45 34.69
N ASN A 8 16.60 -38.45 35.42
CA ASN A 8 16.00 -38.60 36.77
C ASN A 8 15.32 -37.25 37.08
N GLU A 9 14.05 -37.28 37.22
CA GLU A 9 13.18 -37.44 38.37
C GLU A 9 12.79 -36.15 39.09
N ASN A 10 11.48 -35.87 38.91
CA ASN A 10 10.47 -35.53 39.92
C ASN A 10 10.74 -34.37 40.91
N THR A 11 9.86 -33.36 40.90
CA THR A 11 8.78 -33.31 41.94
C THR A 11 7.92 -32.06 41.70
N ASP A 12 6.62 -32.28 41.76
CA ASP A 12 5.52 -31.42 42.21
C ASP A 12 5.76 -29.90 42.31
N ASN A 13 5.10 -29.18 41.41
CA ASN A 13 4.53 -27.85 41.69
C ASN A 13 3.37 -27.57 40.73
N THR A 14 2.33 -28.39 40.85
CA THR A 14 1.03 -28.21 40.22
C THR A 14 0.07 -27.57 41.23
N LYS A 15 0.29 -26.33 41.63
CA LYS A 15 -0.73 -25.58 42.43
C LYS A 15 -0.65 -24.06 42.38
N GLU A 16 0.20 -23.45 41.62
CA GLU A 16 0.29 -21.97 41.57
C GLU A 16 0.10 -21.31 40.19
N LYS A 17 -0.25 -22.08 39.17
CA LYS A 17 -0.50 -21.53 37.79
C LYS A 17 -1.97 -21.35 37.41
N GLU A 18 -2.91 -21.54 38.29
CA GLU A 18 -4.35 -21.40 38.00
C GLU A 18 -4.99 -20.06 38.41
N LYS A 19 -4.23 -19.02 38.70
CA LYS A 19 -4.80 -17.74 39.18
C LYS A 19 -4.52 -16.50 38.34
N ILE A 20 -3.91 -16.61 37.15
CA ILE A 20 -3.61 -15.43 36.28
C ILE A 20 -4.31 -15.49 34.93
N CYS A 21 -5.18 -16.43 34.68
CA CYS A 21 -5.85 -16.55 33.37
C CYS A 21 -7.37 -16.44 33.48
N LYS A 22 -7.88 -15.37 34.09
CA LYS A 22 -9.33 -15.04 34.11
C LYS A 22 -9.58 -13.55 34.18
N SER A 23 -9.17 -12.77 33.16
CA SER A 23 -9.69 -11.41 32.96
C SER A 23 -9.53 -10.85 31.57
N GLU A 24 -9.56 -11.67 30.54
CA GLU A 24 -9.78 -11.16 29.19
C GLU A 24 -11.03 -11.81 28.58
N LYS A 25 -12.19 -11.37 29.05
CA LYS A 25 -13.45 -11.64 28.42
C LYS A 25 -13.60 -10.70 27.21
N ILE A 26 -13.60 -11.33 26.06
CA ILE A 26 -14.12 -10.85 24.78
C ILE A 26 -15.21 -9.78 24.98
N MET A 27 -14.96 -8.55 24.60
CA MET A 27 -15.98 -7.53 24.47
C MET A 27 -16.84 -7.81 23.23
N ASN A 28 -17.94 -8.51 23.45
CA ASN A 28 -19.06 -8.55 22.53
C ASN A 28 -19.70 -7.15 22.47
N PRO A 29 -20.09 -6.57 21.31
CA PRO A 29 -20.65 -5.23 21.21
C PRO A 29 -22.15 -5.18 21.58
N LYS A 30 -22.52 -5.72 22.73
CA LYS A 30 -23.75 -5.39 23.44
C LYS A 30 -23.39 -4.63 24.69
N ILE A 31 -22.94 -3.38 24.49
CA ILE A 31 -22.90 -2.43 25.61
C ILE A 31 -24.32 -1.90 25.78
N GLU A 32 -25.08 -2.61 26.59
CA GLU A 32 -26.30 -2.07 27.18
C GLU A 32 -25.94 -0.80 27.96
N LYS A 33 -26.65 0.27 27.63
CA LYS A 33 -26.72 1.51 28.39
C LYS A 33 -27.12 1.18 29.86
N LYS A 34 -26.16 0.94 30.72
CA LYS A 34 -26.31 0.96 32.16
C LYS A 34 -25.08 1.58 32.80
N CYS A 35 -24.98 2.87 32.68
CA CYS A 35 -24.21 3.67 33.59
C CYS A 35 -24.96 4.99 33.88
N SER A 36 -26.13 4.85 34.49
CA SER A 36 -26.85 5.95 35.12
C SER A 36 -26.96 5.65 36.59
N THR A 37 -25.92 5.96 37.33
CA THR A 37 -26.01 6.08 38.78
C THR A 37 -25.14 7.25 39.22
N GLU A 38 -25.85 8.33 39.52
CA GLU A 38 -25.55 9.37 40.50
C GLU A 38 -24.08 9.73 40.76
N TYR A 39 -23.48 10.48 39.82
CA TYR A 39 -22.35 11.33 40.20
C TYR A 39 -22.92 12.68 40.68
N LYS A 40 -22.79 12.92 42.00
CA LYS A 40 -22.99 14.24 42.61
C LYS A 40 -22.20 15.27 41.79
N LYS A 41 -22.89 16.33 41.37
CA LYS A 41 -22.31 17.51 40.70
C LYS A 41 -21.28 18.17 41.63
N ASN A 42 -20.04 17.72 41.57
CA ASN A 42 -18.91 18.56 41.91
C ASN A 42 -18.45 19.22 40.61
N ASN A 43 -18.43 20.53 40.56
CA ASN A 43 -17.94 21.30 39.38
C ASN A 43 -16.61 20.73 38.93
N PRO A 44 -16.53 20.16 37.69
CA PRO A 44 -15.26 19.63 37.21
C PRO A 44 -14.31 20.81 36.98
N THR A 45 -13.13 20.73 37.58
CA THR A 45 -12.03 21.65 37.20
C THR A 45 -11.71 21.45 35.71
N ASN A 46 -11.35 22.51 34.99
CA ASN A 46 -11.04 22.49 33.55
C ASN A 46 -10.12 21.33 33.10
N ALA A 47 -9.26 20.83 33.98
CA ALA A 47 -8.38 19.70 33.76
C ALA A 47 -9.15 18.35 33.59
N ASN A 48 -10.24 18.16 34.33
CA ASN A 48 -11.05 16.94 34.25
C ASN A 48 -11.95 16.93 33.01
N GLU A 49 -12.49 18.08 32.59
CA GLU A 49 -13.23 18.18 31.34
C GLU A 49 -12.37 17.91 30.11
N ASN A 50 -11.14 18.41 30.11
CA ASN A 50 -10.20 18.14 29.02
C ASN A 50 -9.80 16.65 28.96
N LYS A 51 -9.63 16.01 30.12
CA LYS A 51 -9.33 14.57 30.19
C LYS A 51 -10.51 13.70 29.72
N PHE A 52 -11.76 14.08 30.05
CA PHE A 52 -12.97 13.38 29.59
C PHE A 52 -13.15 13.54 28.07
N LYS A 53 -13.01 14.74 27.53
CA LYS A 53 -13.06 15.00 26.09
C LYS A 53 -11.99 14.24 25.33
N PHE A 54 -10.79 14.11 25.90
CA PHE A 54 -9.70 13.32 25.33
C PHE A 54 -10.06 11.83 25.28
N LEU A 55 -10.59 11.26 26.34
CA LEU A 55 -11.01 9.85 26.41
C LEU A 55 -12.15 9.52 25.45
N GLU A 56 -13.18 10.39 25.35
CA GLU A 56 -14.27 10.22 24.40
C GLU A 56 -13.77 10.24 22.96
N ARG A 57 -12.90 11.19 22.64
CA ARG A 57 -12.30 11.34 21.29
C ARG A 57 -11.39 10.16 20.93
N TYR A 58 -10.62 9.67 21.90
CA TYR A 58 -9.78 8.48 21.73
C TYR A 58 -10.63 7.25 21.43
N PHE A 59 -11.72 7.05 22.18
CA PHE A 59 -12.65 5.96 21.98
C PHE A 59 -13.38 6.02 20.62
N GLU A 60 -13.79 7.20 20.18
CA GLU A 60 -14.38 7.40 18.84
C GLU A 60 -13.38 7.11 17.72
N LEU A 61 -12.11 7.51 17.91
CA LEU A 61 -11.04 7.24 16.96
C LEU A 61 -10.76 5.74 16.87
N GLU A 62 -10.66 5.05 18.00
CA GLU A 62 -10.50 3.60 18.05
C GLU A 62 -11.62 2.87 17.32
N GLN A 63 -12.87 3.27 17.52
CA GLN A 63 -14.03 2.70 16.82
C GLN A 63 -13.96 2.93 15.29
N LYS A 64 -13.54 4.10 14.85
CA LYS A 64 -13.34 4.40 13.42
C LYS A 64 -12.24 3.53 12.82
N VAL A 65 -11.09 3.46 13.49
CA VAL A 65 -9.97 2.59 13.09
C VAL A 65 -10.44 1.15 12.99
N PHE A 66 -11.08 0.66 14.03
CA PHE A 66 -11.57 -0.71 14.10
C PHE A 66 -12.48 -1.03 12.91
N ASN A 67 -13.51 -0.23 12.68
CA ASN A 67 -14.49 -0.47 11.62
C ASN A 67 -13.87 -0.39 10.21
N LYS A 68 -12.88 0.48 10.02
CA LYS A 68 -12.19 0.64 8.73
C LYS A 68 -11.15 -0.46 8.52
N ALA A 69 -10.38 -0.79 9.55
CA ALA A 69 -9.30 -1.76 9.48
C ALA A 69 -9.78 -3.21 9.39
N LEU A 70 -10.93 -3.54 10.00
CA LEU A 70 -11.53 -4.88 10.01
C LEU A 70 -11.56 -5.57 8.64
N LYS A 71 -11.84 -4.80 7.57
CA LYS A 71 -11.91 -5.28 6.20
C LYS A 71 -10.73 -4.82 5.34
N SER A 72 -9.76 -4.17 5.95
CA SER A 72 -8.62 -3.61 5.23
C SER A 72 -7.31 -4.30 5.57
N VAL A 73 -7.28 -5.09 6.64
CA VAL A 73 -6.12 -5.84 7.09
C VAL A 73 -6.47 -7.32 7.09
N CYS A 74 -5.56 -8.14 6.61
CA CYS A 74 -5.71 -9.58 6.62
C CYS A 74 -4.39 -10.28 6.97
N LYS A 75 -4.50 -11.56 7.31
CA LYS A 75 -3.39 -12.42 7.61
C LYS A 75 -3.05 -13.24 6.38
N ILE A 76 -1.78 -13.39 6.12
CA ILE A 76 -1.24 -14.29 5.12
C ILE A 76 -0.95 -15.62 5.77
N ILE A 77 -1.42 -16.68 5.14
CA ILE A 77 -1.08 -18.05 5.54
C ILE A 77 -0.56 -18.75 4.29
N MET A 78 0.74 -19.01 4.28
CA MET A 78 1.43 -19.82 3.28
C MET A 78 2.02 -21.04 3.99
N GLU A 79 2.44 -22.06 3.25
CA GLU A 79 2.94 -23.31 3.81
C GLU A 79 4.02 -23.12 4.88
N ARG A 80 4.91 -22.12 4.68
CA ARG A 80 6.08 -21.88 5.56
C ARG A 80 6.16 -20.47 6.11
N LYS A 81 5.20 -19.59 5.79
CA LYS A 81 5.26 -18.17 6.15
C LYS A 81 3.91 -17.70 6.67
N ILE A 82 3.96 -16.89 7.70
CA ILE A 82 2.81 -16.16 8.21
C ILE A 82 3.19 -14.69 8.26
N GLY A 83 2.29 -13.84 7.81
CA GLY A 83 2.48 -12.39 7.81
C GLY A 83 1.15 -11.65 7.82
N SER A 84 1.26 -10.36 7.83
CA SER A 84 0.14 -9.43 7.72
C SER A 84 0.26 -8.65 6.42
N TRP A 85 -0.87 -8.16 5.95
CA TRP A 85 -0.94 -7.23 4.84
C TRP A 85 -2.18 -6.36 4.92
N PHE A 86 -2.22 -5.37 4.06
CA PHE A 86 -3.36 -4.47 4.02
C PHE A 86 -3.63 -4.00 2.60
N PHE A 87 -4.87 -3.60 2.39
CA PHE A 87 -5.31 -3.05 1.12
C PHE A 87 -5.16 -1.54 1.13
N LEU A 88 -4.43 -1.01 0.16
CA LEU A 88 -4.14 0.41 0.00
C LEU A 88 -4.72 0.93 -1.31
N LYS A 89 -5.39 2.07 -1.23
CA LYS A 89 -5.81 2.83 -2.39
C LYS A 89 -4.81 3.95 -2.63
N ILE A 90 -4.15 3.93 -3.79
CA ILE A 90 -3.16 4.95 -4.16
C ILE A 90 -3.86 6.13 -4.85
N ASP A 91 -4.74 5.82 -5.80
CA ASP A 91 -5.61 6.80 -6.47
C ASP A 91 -6.98 6.16 -6.77
N ASN A 92 -7.84 6.84 -7.51
CA ASN A 92 -9.18 6.30 -7.80
C ASN A 92 -9.17 5.02 -8.63
N SER A 93 -8.12 4.77 -9.40
CA SER A 93 -8.00 3.64 -10.32
C SER A 93 -7.08 2.53 -9.80
N LYS A 94 -6.15 2.84 -8.89
CA LYS A 94 -5.08 1.92 -8.50
C LYS A 94 -5.23 1.46 -7.06
N LYS A 95 -5.44 0.18 -6.91
CA LYS A 95 -5.71 -0.52 -5.66
C LYS A 95 -4.71 -1.65 -5.52
N TYR A 96 -4.06 -1.70 -4.37
CA TYR A 96 -2.98 -2.64 -4.13
C TYR A 96 -3.12 -3.30 -2.77
N LEU A 97 -2.55 -4.45 -2.70
CA LEU A 97 -2.26 -5.16 -1.48
C LEU A 97 -0.78 -4.95 -1.17
N ILE A 98 -0.50 -4.58 0.07
CA ILE A 98 0.83 -4.24 0.53
C ILE A 98 1.25 -5.18 1.65
N THR A 99 2.48 -5.68 1.59
CA THR A 99 3.09 -6.51 2.62
C THR A 99 4.60 -6.32 2.67
N ALA A 100 5.29 -6.99 3.57
CA ALA A 100 6.75 -7.02 3.60
C ALA A 100 7.31 -7.99 2.54
N TYR A 101 8.47 -7.66 1.97
CA TYR A 101 9.13 -8.48 0.96
C TYR A 101 9.57 -9.85 1.53
N HIS A 102 10.02 -9.91 2.78
CA HIS A 102 10.38 -11.17 3.40
C HIS A 102 9.17 -12.09 3.66
N VAL A 103 7.94 -11.56 3.62
CA VAL A 103 6.69 -12.34 3.68
C VAL A 103 6.34 -12.86 2.30
N ILE A 104 6.32 -12.01 1.27
CA ILE A 104 6.10 -12.41 -0.14
C ILE A 104 7.21 -11.83 -1.01
N SER A 105 7.93 -12.70 -1.69
CA SER A 105 9.03 -12.39 -2.60
C SER A 105 8.77 -12.93 -4.00
N GLU A 106 9.71 -12.71 -4.93
CA GLU A 106 9.64 -13.27 -6.29
C GLU A 106 9.57 -14.79 -6.32
N ASN A 107 10.11 -15.46 -5.29
CA ASN A 107 10.12 -16.92 -5.19
C ASN A 107 8.72 -17.49 -4.94
N ASP A 108 7.81 -16.69 -4.46
CA ASP A 108 6.46 -17.09 -4.05
C ASP A 108 5.42 -16.89 -5.19
N ILE A 109 5.85 -16.48 -6.41
CA ILE A 109 4.95 -16.09 -7.51
C ILE A 109 4.02 -17.22 -7.99
N ASN A 110 4.45 -18.47 -7.85
CA ASN A 110 3.69 -19.64 -8.25
C ASN A 110 2.91 -20.27 -7.09
N GLU A 111 2.96 -19.67 -5.90
CA GLU A 111 2.24 -20.17 -4.73
C GLU A 111 0.83 -19.58 -4.65
N ASP A 112 -0.11 -20.38 -4.21
CA ASP A 112 -1.44 -19.92 -3.83
C ASP A 112 -1.34 -19.23 -2.47
N ILE A 113 -1.73 -17.96 -2.41
CA ILE A 113 -1.69 -17.18 -1.19
C ILE A 113 -3.05 -17.23 -0.52
N ASN A 114 -3.10 -17.85 0.64
CA ASN A 114 -4.30 -17.89 1.46
C ASN A 114 -4.39 -16.61 2.29
N LEU A 115 -5.52 -15.90 2.11
CA LEU A 115 -5.87 -14.68 2.80
C LEU A 115 -6.93 -14.97 3.83
N GLU A 116 -6.65 -14.70 5.07
CA GLU A 116 -7.63 -14.72 6.14
C GLU A 116 -8.05 -13.28 6.47
N ILE A 117 -9.30 -12.96 6.17
CA ILE A 117 -9.94 -11.70 6.55
C ILE A 117 -10.75 -11.93 7.82
N TYR A 118 -10.95 -10.87 8.59
CA TYR A 118 -11.83 -10.92 9.76
C TYR A 118 -13.17 -11.58 9.41
N ASN A 119 -13.68 -12.44 10.31
CA ASN A 119 -14.83 -13.34 10.17
C ASN A 119 -14.58 -14.61 9.34
N LYS A 120 -13.34 -15.09 9.26
CA LYS A 120 -12.98 -16.42 8.73
C LYS A 120 -13.20 -16.61 7.23
N THR A 121 -13.26 -15.55 6.47
CA THR A 121 -13.26 -15.68 5.03
C THR A 121 -11.84 -16.00 4.57
N LEU A 122 -11.58 -17.29 4.32
CA LEU A 122 -10.34 -17.72 3.69
C LEU A 122 -10.51 -17.57 2.18
N MET A 123 -9.65 -16.77 1.56
CA MET A 123 -9.67 -16.54 0.12
C MET A 123 -8.29 -16.86 -0.46
N VAL A 124 -8.28 -17.36 -1.68
CA VAL A 124 -7.05 -17.66 -2.40
C VAL A 124 -6.76 -16.55 -3.39
N LEU A 125 -5.57 -15.94 -3.28
CA LEU A 125 -5.08 -14.97 -4.23
C LEU A 125 -3.95 -15.60 -5.06
N LYS A 126 -4.16 -15.70 -6.36
CA LYS A 126 -3.12 -16.10 -7.32
C LYS A 126 -2.30 -14.89 -7.73
N LEU A 127 -0.99 -15.01 -7.72
CA LEU A 127 -0.08 -13.91 -8.08
C LEU A 127 0.14 -13.80 -9.59
N GLU A 128 -0.12 -14.85 -10.34
CA GLU A 128 0.06 -14.88 -11.78
C GLU A 128 -0.70 -13.76 -12.51
N ASN A 129 -0.08 -13.18 -13.52
CA ASN A 129 -0.66 -12.15 -14.38
C ASN A 129 -1.08 -10.87 -13.65
N ARG A 130 -0.38 -10.51 -12.55
CA ARG A 130 -0.58 -9.25 -11.82
C ARG A 130 0.60 -8.32 -11.98
N ASP A 131 0.35 -7.01 -11.86
CA ASP A 131 1.43 -6.06 -11.63
C ASP A 131 1.92 -6.22 -10.18
N ILE A 132 3.12 -6.77 -10.03
CA ILE A 132 3.77 -6.95 -8.74
C ILE A 132 5.08 -6.18 -8.74
N LYS A 133 5.30 -5.38 -7.69
CA LYS A 133 6.56 -4.68 -7.48
C LYS A 133 7.22 -5.16 -6.20
N TYR A 134 8.45 -5.60 -6.33
CA TYR A 134 9.31 -6.03 -5.22
C TYR A 134 10.33 -4.94 -4.94
N LEU A 135 10.20 -4.26 -3.80
CA LEU A 135 11.16 -3.26 -3.32
C LEU A 135 12.03 -3.91 -2.24
N LYS A 136 12.90 -4.80 -2.66
CA LYS A 136 13.70 -5.67 -1.78
C LYS A 136 14.49 -4.90 -0.72
N GLU A 137 15.18 -3.83 -1.11
CA GLU A 137 15.97 -3.00 -0.17
C GLU A 137 15.11 -2.27 0.87
N LYS A 138 13.85 -2.04 0.54
CA LYS A 138 12.85 -1.38 1.40
C LYS A 138 12.02 -2.39 2.19
N ASP A 139 12.17 -3.67 1.87
CA ASP A 139 11.38 -4.77 2.42
C ASP A 139 9.86 -4.59 2.19
N ILE A 140 9.48 -4.25 0.95
CA ILE A 140 8.09 -4.02 0.56
C ILE A 140 7.74 -4.84 -0.68
N THR A 141 6.58 -5.47 -0.67
CA THR A 141 5.93 -6.07 -1.83
C THR A 141 4.57 -5.43 -2.05
N ILE A 142 4.30 -5.07 -3.30
CA ILE A 142 3.11 -4.35 -3.76
C ILE A 142 2.45 -5.22 -4.81
N ILE A 143 1.20 -5.62 -4.61
CA ILE A 143 0.48 -6.53 -5.49
C ILE A 143 -0.81 -5.85 -5.96
N GLU A 144 -1.03 -5.79 -7.26
CA GLU A 144 -2.26 -5.27 -7.85
C GLU A 144 -3.48 -6.10 -7.40
N ILE A 145 -4.57 -5.42 -7.01
CA ILE A 145 -5.88 -6.02 -6.77
C ILE A 145 -6.82 -5.61 -7.90
N LYS A 146 -7.34 -6.61 -8.60
CA LYS A 146 -8.24 -6.44 -9.75
C LYS A 146 -9.70 -6.41 -9.30
N GLU A 147 -10.53 -5.67 -9.98
CA GLU A 147 -11.98 -5.64 -9.69
C GLU A 147 -12.67 -6.98 -9.92
N ALA A 148 -12.07 -7.82 -10.75
CA ALA A 148 -12.54 -9.19 -11.00
C ALA A 148 -12.18 -10.18 -9.87
N ASP A 149 -11.35 -9.78 -8.90
CA ASP A 149 -11.00 -10.65 -7.79
C ASP A 149 -12.22 -10.87 -6.88
N GLU A 150 -12.45 -12.09 -6.46
CA GLU A 150 -13.56 -12.42 -5.54
C GLU A 150 -13.49 -11.60 -4.24
N ILE A 151 -12.26 -11.40 -3.73
CA ILE A 151 -11.99 -10.64 -2.51
C ILE A 151 -12.41 -9.16 -2.64
N PHE A 152 -12.47 -8.61 -3.84
CA PHE A 152 -12.67 -7.17 -4.06
C PHE A 152 -13.97 -6.63 -3.44
N LYS A 153 -15.00 -7.45 -3.36
CA LYS A 153 -16.32 -7.08 -2.83
C LYS A 153 -16.34 -6.95 -1.32
N ASP A 154 -15.49 -7.70 -0.63
CA ASP A 154 -15.50 -7.85 0.82
C ASP A 154 -14.48 -6.97 1.54
N ILE A 155 -13.52 -6.41 0.81
CA ILE A 155 -12.45 -5.60 1.37
C ILE A 155 -12.77 -4.10 1.39
N LYS A 156 -12.04 -3.40 2.27
CA LYS A 156 -11.95 -1.94 2.32
C LYS A 156 -10.51 -1.53 2.06
N PHE A 157 -10.33 -0.33 1.52
CA PHE A 157 -9.00 0.18 1.26
C PHE A 157 -8.64 1.27 2.27
N LEU A 158 -7.45 1.19 2.83
CA LEU A 158 -6.84 2.25 3.60
C LEU A 158 -6.33 3.34 2.66
N TYR A 159 -6.09 4.51 3.23
CA TYR A 159 -5.45 5.63 2.56
C TYR A 159 -4.08 5.86 3.19
N TYR A 160 -3.20 6.48 2.45
CA TYR A 160 -1.87 6.86 2.95
C TYR A 160 -1.85 8.32 3.43
N ASP A 161 -0.91 8.65 4.28
CA ASP A 161 -0.63 10.03 4.62
C ASP A 161 0.19 10.70 3.50
N SER A 162 -0.35 11.75 2.90
CA SER A 162 0.34 12.49 1.83
C SER A 162 1.45 13.41 2.34
N ASN A 163 1.53 13.65 3.65
CA ASN A 163 2.52 14.53 4.24
C ASN A 163 3.96 13.99 4.17
N TYR A 164 4.18 12.73 3.78
CA TYR A 164 5.52 12.18 3.53
C TYR A 164 6.37 13.04 2.57
N ILE A 165 5.73 13.85 1.71
CA ILE A 165 6.42 14.75 0.77
C ILE A 165 7.23 15.84 1.48
N TYR A 166 6.89 16.18 2.72
CA TYR A 166 7.62 17.15 3.54
C TYR A 166 8.80 16.55 4.31
N GLY A 167 9.08 15.27 4.08
CA GLY A 167 10.12 14.51 4.75
C GLY A 167 9.60 13.68 5.92
N TYR A 168 10.35 12.66 6.28
CA TYR A 168 9.90 11.68 7.28
C TYR A 168 10.07 12.13 8.73
N GLU A 169 10.90 13.14 8.99
CA GLU A 169 11.12 13.69 10.34
C GLU A 169 9.85 14.22 11.01
N ILE A 170 8.84 14.61 10.22
CA ILE A 170 7.54 15.06 10.73
C ILE A 170 6.79 14.00 11.54
N TYR A 171 7.14 12.72 11.35
CA TYR A 171 6.52 11.59 12.06
C TYR A 171 7.20 11.25 13.39
N LYS A 172 8.35 11.82 13.69
CA LYS A 172 9.04 11.58 14.96
C LYS A 172 8.19 12.03 16.15
N ASN A 173 8.13 11.20 17.18
CA ASN A 173 7.28 11.37 18.38
C ASN A 173 5.77 11.37 18.12
N LYS A 174 5.32 10.95 16.96
CA LYS A 174 3.89 10.78 16.67
C LYS A 174 3.37 9.47 17.21
N GLU A 175 2.13 9.52 17.71
CA GLU A 175 1.39 8.34 18.13
C GLU A 175 0.92 7.55 16.92
N VAL A 176 1.06 6.24 17.00
CA VAL A 176 0.77 5.31 15.92
C VAL A 176 0.10 4.05 16.46
N LEU A 177 -0.62 3.37 15.59
CA LEU A 177 -1.22 2.09 15.89
C LEU A 177 -1.01 1.07 14.78
N ASN A 178 -1.07 -0.21 15.14
CA ASN A 178 -1.09 -1.33 14.21
C ASN A 178 -2.35 -2.17 14.45
N PRO A 179 -3.29 -2.20 13.48
CA PRO A 179 -4.39 -3.16 13.48
C PRO A 179 -3.90 -4.52 12.99
N ARG A 180 -4.35 -5.61 13.62
CA ARG A 180 -3.89 -6.96 13.29
C ARG A 180 -4.92 -8.03 13.61
N LEU A 181 -4.82 -9.16 12.91
CA LEU A 181 -5.49 -10.40 13.25
C LEU A 181 -4.55 -11.26 14.10
N LEU A 182 -5.01 -11.66 15.27
CA LEU A 182 -4.26 -12.50 16.18
C LEU A 182 -4.36 -13.99 15.77
N SER A 183 -3.58 -14.83 16.45
CA SER A 183 -3.56 -16.27 16.18
C SER A 183 -4.89 -16.98 16.53
N ASP A 184 -5.65 -16.41 17.45
CA ASP A 184 -6.99 -16.86 17.83
C ASP A 184 -8.10 -16.30 16.92
N GLU A 185 -7.73 -15.70 15.79
CA GLU A 185 -8.61 -15.07 14.82
C GLU A 185 -9.34 -13.83 15.34
N SER A 186 -9.02 -13.36 16.53
CA SER A 186 -9.55 -12.10 17.03
C SER A 186 -8.86 -10.91 16.37
N PHE A 187 -9.61 -9.84 16.16
CA PHE A 187 -9.04 -8.58 15.66
C PHE A 187 -8.61 -7.72 16.85
N SER A 188 -7.39 -7.23 16.78
CA SER A 188 -6.79 -6.40 17.81
C SER A 188 -6.05 -5.22 17.20
N PHE A 189 -5.69 -4.27 18.04
CA PHE A 189 -4.74 -3.22 17.68
C PHE A 189 -3.84 -2.91 18.88
N ALA A 190 -2.64 -2.48 18.59
CA ALA A 190 -1.69 -2.01 19.58
C ALA A 190 -1.21 -0.61 19.20
N THR A 191 -0.98 0.21 20.22
CA THR A 191 -0.51 1.60 20.05
C THR A 191 0.94 1.74 20.50
N GLY A 192 1.57 2.80 20.01
CA GLY A 192 2.93 3.16 20.37
C GLY A 192 3.30 4.50 19.78
N VAL A 193 4.60 4.82 19.81
CA VAL A 193 5.14 6.09 19.34
C VAL A 193 6.31 5.81 18.39
N ILE A 194 6.50 6.65 17.39
CA ILE A 194 7.72 6.67 16.57
C ILE A 194 8.82 7.32 17.38
N THR A 195 9.88 6.57 17.66
CA THR A 195 10.99 7.04 18.48
C THR A 195 12.13 7.58 17.66
N GLU A 196 12.44 6.96 16.54
CA GLU A 196 13.54 7.37 15.66
C GLU A 196 13.09 7.29 14.19
N VAL A 197 13.65 8.21 13.41
CA VAL A 197 13.51 8.25 11.95
C VAL A 197 14.90 8.14 11.34
N ASN A 198 15.06 7.21 10.41
CA ASN A 198 16.34 6.97 9.76
C ASN A 198 16.12 6.71 8.25
N ASN A 199 16.34 7.72 7.43
CA ASN A 199 16.06 7.67 5.99
C ASN A 199 14.61 7.21 5.71
N PHE A 200 14.47 6.05 5.10
CA PHE A 200 13.17 5.44 4.75
C PHE A 200 12.59 4.53 5.84
N GLN A 201 13.28 4.37 6.96
CA GLN A 201 12.85 3.52 8.08
C GLN A 201 12.56 4.34 9.32
N PHE A 202 11.80 3.76 10.22
CA PHE A 202 11.53 4.32 11.54
C PHE A 202 11.52 3.22 12.60
N GLU A 203 11.83 3.61 13.84
CA GLU A 203 11.64 2.76 15.01
C GLU A 203 10.36 3.16 15.74
N HIS A 204 9.67 2.17 16.30
CA HIS A 204 8.43 2.40 17.04
C HIS A 204 8.29 1.46 18.23
N THR A 205 7.49 1.89 19.23
CA THR A 205 7.27 1.15 20.47
C THR A 205 6.02 0.29 20.48
N ILE A 206 5.29 0.17 19.36
CA ILE A 206 4.10 -0.70 19.30
C ILE A 206 4.52 -2.13 19.64
N SER A 207 3.82 -2.77 20.58
CA SER A 207 4.03 -4.19 20.87
C SER A 207 3.59 -5.04 19.69
N MET A 208 4.46 -5.90 19.19
CA MET A 208 4.23 -6.73 18.01
C MET A 208 4.38 -8.21 18.33
N ASP A 209 3.55 -9.04 17.69
CA ASP A 209 3.60 -10.48 17.79
C ASP A 209 4.13 -11.11 16.51
N GLY A 210 4.48 -12.40 16.56
CA GLY A 210 4.80 -13.16 15.36
C GLY A 210 3.66 -13.10 14.33
N GLY A 211 4.00 -12.86 13.06
CA GLY A 211 3.01 -12.68 11.98
C GLY A 211 2.54 -11.24 11.76
N SER A 212 3.02 -10.26 12.54
CA SER A 212 2.69 -8.84 12.32
C SER A 212 3.46 -8.21 11.15
N SER A 213 4.50 -8.86 10.63
CA SER A 213 5.29 -8.37 9.50
C SER A 213 4.42 -8.11 8.27
N GLY A 214 4.59 -6.94 7.67
CA GLY A 214 3.77 -6.48 6.53
C GLY A 214 2.50 -5.72 6.92
N GLY A 215 2.13 -5.70 8.20
CA GLY A 215 0.97 -4.95 8.70
C GLY A 215 1.15 -3.43 8.61
N PRO A 216 0.04 -2.67 8.51
CA PRO A 216 0.09 -1.23 8.37
C PRO A 216 0.43 -0.55 9.69
N ILE A 217 1.22 0.52 9.62
CA ILE A 217 1.39 1.47 10.72
C ILE A 217 0.57 2.71 10.39
N ILE A 218 -0.39 3.01 11.25
CA ILE A 218 -1.39 4.05 11.05
C ILE A 218 -1.08 5.22 12.00
N LEU A 219 -1.11 6.43 11.49
CA LEU A 219 -0.94 7.65 12.27
C LEU A 219 -2.22 7.94 13.07
N LEU A 220 -2.08 8.12 14.36
CA LEU A 220 -3.12 8.68 15.21
C LEU A 220 -3.03 10.20 15.14
N ASN A 221 -4.01 10.83 14.50
CA ASN A 221 -4.05 12.28 14.35
C ASN A 221 -5.33 12.83 14.97
N ASP A 222 -5.19 13.70 15.95
CA ASP A 222 -6.30 14.29 16.71
C ASP A 222 -7.24 15.14 15.86
N ASN A 223 -6.79 15.61 14.71
CA ASN A 223 -7.50 16.63 13.92
C ASN A 223 -8.13 16.14 12.61
N SER A 224 -7.92 14.89 12.21
CA SER A 224 -8.46 14.36 10.95
C SER A 224 -9.48 13.26 11.18
N ASN A 225 -10.53 13.29 10.36
CA ASN A 225 -11.46 12.16 10.23
C ASN A 225 -10.82 10.97 9.50
N ASP A 226 -9.61 11.14 8.96
CA ASP A 226 -8.88 10.13 8.22
C ASP A 226 -7.83 9.45 9.11
N ILE A 227 -7.65 8.18 8.86
CA ILE A 227 -6.74 7.29 9.59
C ILE A 227 -5.70 6.83 8.56
N PRO A 228 -4.69 7.68 8.31
CA PRO A 228 -3.77 7.42 7.22
C PRO A 228 -2.68 6.44 7.60
N VAL A 229 -2.33 5.56 6.68
CA VAL A 229 -1.15 4.70 6.78
C VAL A 229 0.10 5.54 6.53
N ILE A 230 1.07 5.44 7.43
CA ILE A 230 2.37 6.10 7.28
C ILE A 230 3.50 5.12 7.00
N GLY A 231 3.29 3.82 7.26
CA GLY A 231 4.32 2.82 7.07
C GLY A 231 3.85 1.38 7.16
N ILE A 232 4.82 0.49 7.05
CA ILE A 232 4.67 -0.95 7.05
C ILE A 232 5.56 -1.51 8.14
N HIS A 233 5.03 -2.37 9.01
CA HIS A 233 5.83 -3.06 10.01
C HIS A 233 6.76 -4.07 9.35
N LYS A 234 8.02 -4.00 9.69
CA LYS A 234 9.07 -4.87 9.16
C LYS A 234 9.45 -5.99 10.13
N GLY A 235 9.74 -5.65 11.38
CA GLY A 235 10.20 -6.61 12.37
C GLY A 235 10.74 -5.94 13.64
N GLY A 236 11.22 -6.76 14.57
CA GLY A 236 11.81 -6.27 15.82
C GLY A 236 13.26 -5.84 15.68
N ASN A 237 13.66 -4.82 16.42
CA ASN A 237 15.05 -4.45 16.64
C ASN A 237 15.54 -5.15 17.92
N GLN A 238 16.24 -6.27 17.75
CA GLN A 238 16.71 -7.09 18.86
C GLN A 238 17.63 -6.35 19.85
N ASN A 239 18.31 -5.31 19.38
CA ASN A 239 19.29 -4.58 20.21
C ASN A 239 18.65 -3.49 21.08
N LYS A 240 17.46 -2.99 20.70
CA LYS A 240 16.85 -1.81 21.31
C LYS A 240 15.48 -2.06 21.98
N MET A 241 14.95 -3.26 21.91
CA MET A 241 13.58 -3.58 22.34
C MET A 241 12.52 -2.68 21.65
N THR A 242 12.81 -2.23 20.44
CA THR A 242 11.91 -1.48 19.58
C THR A 242 11.56 -2.30 18.35
N ASN A 243 10.60 -1.84 17.58
CA ASN A 243 10.25 -2.42 16.30
C ASN A 243 10.61 -1.47 15.16
N ILE A 244 10.82 -2.02 13.96
CA ILE A 244 11.22 -1.28 12.78
C ILE A 244 10.08 -1.30 11.77
N GLY A 245 9.82 -0.16 11.14
CA GLY A 245 8.94 -0.01 10.00
C GLY A 245 9.61 0.69 8.82
N THR A 246 9.03 0.54 7.65
CA THR A 246 9.39 1.28 6.44
C THR A 246 8.28 2.27 6.12
N PHE A 247 8.64 3.52 5.80
CA PHE A 247 7.66 4.55 5.44
C PHE A 247 6.93 4.23 4.14
N ILE A 248 5.63 4.50 4.12
CA ILE A 248 4.77 4.24 2.96
C ILE A 248 5.14 5.08 1.73
N GLY A 249 5.77 6.25 1.93
CA GLY A 249 6.25 7.13 0.87
C GLY A 249 7.18 6.44 -0.13
N GLU A 250 7.91 5.40 0.30
CA GLU A 250 8.81 4.64 -0.57
C GLU A 250 8.07 3.95 -1.74
N ILE A 251 6.81 3.58 -1.53
CA ILE A 251 5.94 3.06 -2.60
C ILE A 251 5.75 4.11 -3.69
N PHE A 252 5.44 5.34 -3.29
CA PHE A 252 5.17 6.44 -4.23
C PHE A 252 6.44 6.88 -4.96
N PHE A 253 7.57 6.91 -4.30
CA PHE A 253 8.85 7.18 -4.95
C PHE A 253 9.18 6.11 -5.99
N ALA A 254 8.90 4.83 -5.71
CA ALA A 254 9.09 3.76 -6.68
C ALA A 254 8.15 3.88 -7.89
N PHE A 255 6.88 4.24 -7.67
CA PHE A 255 5.93 4.49 -8.77
C PHE A 255 6.33 5.72 -9.59
N LYS A 256 6.69 6.83 -8.94
CA LYS A 256 7.16 8.04 -9.62
C LYS A 256 8.37 7.74 -10.47
N LYS A 257 9.38 7.04 -9.95
CA LYS A 257 10.56 6.61 -10.69
C LYS A 257 10.18 5.76 -11.91
N SER A 258 9.21 4.87 -11.78
CA SER A 258 8.73 4.05 -12.91
C SER A 258 8.04 4.89 -13.98
N ILE A 259 7.26 5.91 -13.57
CA ILE A 259 6.62 6.86 -14.49
C ILE A 259 7.67 7.73 -15.17
N ASP A 260 8.64 8.26 -14.40
CA ASP A 260 9.71 9.09 -14.94
C ASP A 260 10.59 8.31 -15.94
N LEU A 261 10.85 7.03 -15.69
CA LEU A 261 11.55 6.15 -16.61
C LEU A 261 10.72 5.95 -17.90
N LYS A 262 9.41 5.69 -17.79
CA LYS A 262 8.52 5.59 -18.95
C LYS A 262 8.41 6.92 -19.69
N ASN A 263 8.30 8.04 -18.97
CA ASN A 263 8.21 9.38 -19.55
C ASN A 263 9.48 9.80 -20.31
N ASN A 264 10.62 9.21 -19.94
CA ASN A 264 11.90 9.42 -20.63
C ASN A 264 12.20 8.33 -21.66
N GLU A 265 11.31 7.36 -21.85
CA GLU A 265 11.47 6.36 -22.89
C GLU A 265 11.48 7.03 -24.26
N ILE A 266 12.63 6.94 -24.92
CA ILE A 266 12.80 7.44 -26.29
C ILE A 266 12.30 6.36 -27.23
N CYS A 267 11.42 6.73 -28.14
CA CYS A 267 10.99 5.90 -29.24
C CYS A 267 11.35 6.57 -30.58
N VAL A 268 11.55 5.75 -31.56
CA VAL A 268 11.72 6.17 -32.96
C VAL A 268 10.43 5.82 -33.68
N VAL A 269 9.84 6.80 -34.38
CA VAL A 269 8.68 6.60 -35.24
C VAL A 269 9.07 6.93 -36.67
N LEU A 270 8.51 6.23 -37.63
CA LEU A 270 8.80 6.41 -39.04
C LEU A 270 7.61 7.06 -39.72
N PHE A 271 7.77 8.30 -40.23
CA PHE A 271 6.76 8.95 -41.05
C PHE A 271 6.93 8.55 -42.53
N ILE A 272 5.88 8.05 -43.14
CA ILE A 272 5.85 7.66 -44.54
C ILE A 272 4.62 8.31 -45.19
N SER A 273 4.82 9.08 -46.27
CA SER A 273 3.71 9.56 -47.12
C SER A 273 3.24 8.48 -48.07
N ILE A 274 1.96 8.53 -48.46
CA ILE A 274 1.37 7.54 -49.39
C ILE A 274 2.11 7.56 -50.77
N ASP A 275 2.53 8.74 -51.23
CA ASP A 275 3.32 8.91 -52.46
C ASP A 275 4.81 8.54 -52.29
N GLN A 276 5.21 8.07 -51.07
CA GLN A 276 6.58 7.72 -50.71
C GLN A 276 7.61 8.88 -50.84
N SER A 277 7.17 10.10 -51.04
CA SER A 277 8.05 11.27 -51.09
C SER A 277 8.66 11.61 -49.73
N ILE A 278 8.03 11.16 -48.65
CA ILE A 278 8.50 11.30 -47.26
C ILE A 278 8.70 9.90 -46.69
N ASN A 279 9.91 9.66 -46.23
CA ASN A 279 10.29 8.47 -45.45
C ASN A 279 11.32 8.92 -44.44
N TYR A 280 10.86 9.31 -43.21
CA TYR A 280 11.71 10.02 -42.29
C TYR A 280 11.48 9.56 -40.85
N PRO A 281 12.55 9.12 -40.15
CA PRO A 281 12.45 8.72 -38.74
C PRO A 281 12.56 9.93 -37.83
N PHE A 282 11.74 9.94 -36.76
CA PHE A 282 11.82 10.92 -35.69
C PHE A 282 12.05 10.23 -34.34
N SER A 283 13.02 10.76 -33.58
CA SER A 283 13.18 10.42 -32.18
C SER A 283 12.30 11.31 -31.30
N CYS A 284 11.55 10.73 -30.37
CA CYS A 284 10.61 11.42 -29.52
C CYS A 284 10.47 10.66 -28.18
N LYS A 285 9.86 11.31 -27.21
CA LYS A 285 9.46 10.61 -25.99
C LYS A 285 8.05 10.05 -26.16
N ILE A 286 7.81 8.88 -25.60
CA ILE A 286 6.49 8.21 -25.72
C ILE A 286 5.35 9.04 -25.11
N VAL A 287 5.68 9.96 -24.19
CA VAL A 287 4.72 10.88 -23.55
C VAL A 287 4.58 12.23 -24.26
N ASP A 288 5.34 12.48 -25.33
CA ASP A 288 5.16 13.70 -26.14
C ASP A 288 3.77 13.67 -26.79
N ASN A 289 3.11 14.82 -26.83
CA ASN A 289 1.89 14.96 -27.63
C ASN A 289 2.21 14.82 -29.11
N PHE A 290 1.32 14.19 -29.86
CA PHE A 290 1.54 14.00 -31.28
C PHE A 290 1.72 15.34 -32.01
N SER A 291 1.03 16.40 -31.59
CA SER A 291 1.20 17.76 -32.13
C SER A 291 2.65 18.28 -32.06
N CYS A 292 3.44 17.84 -31.08
CA CYS A 292 4.87 18.21 -31.02
C CYS A 292 5.68 17.56 -32.16
N LEU A 293 5.36 16.30 -32.49
CA LEU A 293 5.98 15.60 -33.61
C LEU A 293 5.51 16.18 -34.94
N GLU A 294 4.23 16.47 -35.07
CA GLU A 294 3.66 17.13 -36.23
C GLU A 294 4.35 18.46 -36.53
N ASN A 295 4.58 19.28 -35.51
CA ASN A 295 5.31 20.53 -35.65
C ASN A 295 6.74 20.32 -36.20
N LYS A 296 7.46 19.34 -35.62
CA LYS A 296 8.80 18.97 -36.09
C LYS A 296 8.77 18.46 -37.55
N LEU A 297 7.75 17.69 -37.93
CA LEU A 297 7.56 17.23 -39.31
C LEU A 297 7.35 18.42 -40.22
N PHE A 298 6.56 19.42 -39.86
CA PHE A 298 6.32 20.63 -40.65
C PHE A 298 7.54 21.55 -40.73
N GLU A 299 8.40 21.55 -39.71
CA GLU A 299 9.70 22.24 -39.78
C GLU A 299 10.62 21.58 -40.79
N GLN A 300 10.65 20.25 -40.83
CA GLN A 300 11.46 19.48 -41.75
C GLN A 300 10.89 19.46 -43.18
N PHE A 301 9.57 19.45 -43.31
CA PHE A 301 8.84 19.41 -44.57
C PHE A 301 7.82 20.55 -44.68
N PRO A 302 8.25 21.82 -44.89
CA PRO A 302 7.37 22.99 -44.82
C PRO A 302 6.19 22.95 -45.81
N LYS A 303 6.35 22.23 -46.95
CA LYS A 303 5.29 22.06 -47.96
C LYS A 303 4.04 21.37 -47.41
N LEU A 304 4.16 20.59 -46.36
CA LEU A 304 3.05 19.92 -45.71
C LEU A 304 2.14 20.87 -44.92
N LYS A 305 2.67 21.99 -44.44
CA LYS A 305 1.97 22.91 -43.50
C LYS A 305 0.67 23.49 -44.09
N ASN A 306 0.58 23.57 -45.41
CA ASN A 306 -0.59 24.13 -46.07
C ASN A 306 -1.51 23.07 -46.68
N LYS A 307 -1.31 21.80 -46.38
CA LYS A 307 -2.12 20.67 -46.85
C LYS A 307 -3.09 20.19 -45.79
N ASN A 308 -4.21 19.65 -46.22
CA ASN A 308 -5.11 18.93 -45.31
C ASN A 308 -4.57 17.51 -45.09
N ILE A 309 -4.00 17.27 -43.92
CA ILE A 309 -3.23 16.06 -43.59
C ILE A 309 -3.97 15.20 -42.61
N TYR A 310 -3.98 13.91 -42.87
CA TYR A 310 -4.40 12.86 -41.95
C TYR A 310 -3.20 11.98 -41.60
N PHE A 311 -3.08 11.68 -40.30
CA PHE A 311 -2.05 10.77 -39.79
C PHE A 311 -2.70 9.48 -39.33
N LEU A 312 -2.15 8.36 -39.74
CA LEU A 312 -2.65 7.03 -39.44
C LEU A 312 -1.54 6.18 -38.78
N ALA A 313 -1.84 5.53 -37.69
CA ALA A 313 -0.96 4.54 -37.09
C ALA A 313 -1.78 3.31 -36.66
N ASN A 314 -1.26 2.13 -36.94
CA ASN A 314 -1.93 0.87 -36.59
C ASN A 314 -3.39 0.78 -37.10
N GLY A 315 -3.67 1.38 -38.28
CA GLY A 315 -4.99 1.41 -38.88
C GLY A 315 -5.98 2.41 -38.28
N ASN A 316 -5.56 3.27 -37.36
CA ASN A 316 -6.39 4.28 -36.71
C ASN A 316 -5.90 5.69 -37.00
N VAL A 317 -6.84 6.63 -37.08
CA VAL A 317 -6.52 8.06 -37.17
C VAL A 317 -5.93 8.52 -35.85
N ILE A 318 -4.82 9.24 -35.89
CA ILE A 318 -4.11 9.74 -34.74
C ILE A 318 -4.85 10.94 -34.12
N ASN A 319 -5.07 10.91 -32.83
CA ASN A 319 -5.50 12.09 -32.08
C ASN A 319 -4.30 13.01 -31.81
N ARG A 320 -4.27 14.18 -32.47
CA ARG A 320 -3.15 15.13 -32.39
C ARG A 320 -2.91 15.73 -31.01
N SER A 321 -3.96 15.87 -30.20
CA SER A 321 -3.87 16.41 -28.85
C SER A 321 -3.48 15.38 -27.79
N ALA A 322 -3.48 14.10 -28.13
CA ALA A 322 -3.11 13.01 -27.24
C ALA A 322 -1.61 12.68 -27.32
N THR A 323 -1.09 12.00 -26.31
CA THR A 323 0.29 11.52 -26.31
C THR A 323 0.49 10.38 -27.31
N LEU A 324 1.74 10.06 -27.63
CA LEU A 324 2.04 8.88 -28.45
C LEU A 324 1.57 7.60 -27.76
N LEU A 325 1.72 7.53 -26.43
CA LEU A 325 1.26 6.41 -25.62
C LEU A 325 -0.27 6.23 -25.73
N ASP A 326 -1.04 7.30 -25.61
CA ASP A 326 -2.51 7.28 -25.73
C ASP A 326 -2.97 6.87 -27.14
N ASN A 327 -2.20 7.27 -28.15
CA ASN A 327 -2.39 6.83 -29.54
C ASN A 327 -1.87 5.40 -29.81
N LYS A 328 -1.40 4.68 -28.77
CA LYS A 328 -0.82 3.33 -28.88
C LYS A 328 0.37 3.23 -29.83
N ILE A 329 1.09 4.32 -30.00
CA ILE A 329 2.31 4.41 -30.80
C ILE A 329 3.47 3.90 -29.94
N LYS A 330 4.29 3.03 -30.48
CA LYS A 330 5.45 2.41 -29.81
C LYS A 330 6.70 2.66 -30.64
N ASN A 331 7.86 2.22 -30.11
CA ASN A 331 9.09 2.21 -30.90
C ASN A 331 8.88 1.46 -32.24
N ASP A 332 9.47 1.99 -33.32
CA ASP A 332 9.39 1.48 -34.69
C ASP A 332 7.96 1.48 -35.28
N THR A 333 7.01 2.24 -34.70
CA THR A 333 5.70 2.42 -35.33
C THR A 333 5.82 3.28 -36.59
N THR A 334 5.24 2.78 -37.69
CA THR A 334 5.08 3.56 -38.91
C THR A 334 3.83 4.43 -38.82
N ILE A 335 3.99 5.73 -39.11
CA ILE A 335 2.92 6.71 -39.18
C ILE A 335 2.75 7.07 -40.66
N LEU A 336 1.61 6.72 -41.20
CA LEU A 336 1.26 7.08 -42.58
C LEU A 336 0.76 8.52 -42.62
N ILE A 337 1.26 9.27 -43.61
CA ILE A 337 0.83 10.63 -43.92
C ILE A 337 -0.04 10.55 -45.17
N ASP A 338 -1.30 10.87 -45.04
CA ASP A 338 -2.24 11.01 -46.12
C ASP A 338 -2.60 12.49 -46.30
N TYR A 339 -2.46 13.01 -47.48
CA TYR A 339 -2.80 14.40 -47.74
C TYR A 339 -3.39 14.52 -49.14
N ASN A 340 -4.40 15.40 -49.29
CA ASN A 340 -4.97 15.75 -50.56
C ASN A 340 -4.34 17.06 -51.06
N ASP A 341 -3.90 17.08 -52.31
CA ASP A 341 -3.63 18.33 -53.02
C ASP A 341 -4.99 18.92 -53.38
N GLU A 342 -5.38 20.04 -52.78
CA GLU A 342 -6.54 20.81 -53.26
C GLU A 342 -6.23 21.49 -54.58
#